data_24cdfb9a2e8be3b5b5ca0970d33ff80c
#
_entry.id   24cdfb9a2e8be3b5b5ca0970d33ff80c
#
_cell.length_a   1.000
_cell.length_b   1.000
_cell.length_c   1.000
_cell.angle_alpha   90.00
_cell.angle_beta   90.00
_cell.angle_gamma   90.00
#
_symmetry.space_group_name_H-M   'P 1'
#
loop_
_entity.id
_entity.type
_entity.pdbx_description
1 polymer ?
#
loop_
_entity_poly.entity_id
_entity_poly.type
_entity_poly.pdbx_seq_one_letter_code
_entity_poly.pdbx_strand_id
1 'polypeptide(L)'
;MPFPNIIYSDVTLNWHENIILCFSLSKIGLPGVRTGIIVAAPEVVKAVSSLNAIVNLSPTRFGAAIAAPLLNDGRLKQLADEVIQPFYRQQAQTAVSLLKRELGAYPLKIHKPEGAIFLWLWFENLPVSSQTLYEMLKAEGTLIIPGEHFFVGIKTQDYPHARECIRMSIAQDAETLEKGIAAIGKVVRGLYDAA
;
A
#
# COMPACT_ATOMS: atom_id res chain seq x y z
N MET A 1 -17.84 -4.55 3.44
CA MET A 1 -17.93 -3.09 3.33
C MET A 1 -17.20 -2.65 2.08
N PRO A 2 -17.76 -1.74 1.28
CA PRO A 2 -16.97 -1.10 0.22
C PRO A 2 -15.81 -0.35 0.88
N PHE A 3 -14.67 -0.33 0.21
CA PHE A 3 -13.56 0.48 0.65
C PHE A 3 -13.98 1.95 0.66
N PRO A 4 -13.80 2.68 1.76
CA PRO A 4 -14.05 4.10 1.75
C PRO A 4 -13.07 4.74 0.77
N ASN A 5 -13.57 5.05 -0.40
CA ASN A 5 -12.84 5.85 -1.37
C ASN A 5 -13.64 7.14 -1.54
N ILE A 6 -12.98 8.25 -1.27
CA ILE A 6 -13.60 9.57 -1.33
C ILE A 6 -14.23 9.89 -2.71
N ILE A 7 -13.77 9.24 -3.77
CA ILE A 7 -14.32 9.43 -5.13
C ILE A 7 -15.54 8.54 -5.41
N TYR A 8 -15.59 7.37 -4.77
CA TYR A 8 -16.60 6.34 -5.04
C TYR A 8 -17.57 6.14 -3.88
N SER A 9 -17.48 6.99 -2.84
CA SER A 9 -18.51 7.06 -1.80
C SER A 9 -19.73 7.80 -2.34
N ASP A 10 -20.92 7.48 -1.85
CA ASP A 10 -22.16 8.17 -2.17
C ASP A 10 -22.21 9.62 -1.61
N VAL A 11 -21.07 10.14 -1.23
CA VAL A 11 -20.90 11.52 -0.75
C VAL A 11 -20.64 12.42 -1.94
N THR A 12 -21.51 13.42 -2.13
CA THR A 12 -21.24 14.49 -3.08
C THR A 12 -20.03 15.28 -2.60
N LEU A 13 -18.92 15.15 -3.32
CA LEU A 13 -17.74 15.97 -3.07
C LEU A 13 -17.99 17.38 -3.60
N ASN A 14 -18.20 18.31 -2.69
CA ASN A 14 -18.05 19.72 -3.01
C ASN A 14 -16.56 20.05 -2.98
N TRP A 15 -15.98 20.22 -4.17
CA TRP A 15 -14.58 20.63 -4.25
C TRP A 15 -14.39 22.03 -3.65
N HIS A 16 -13.33 22.22 -2.90
CA HIS A 16 -12.94 23.49 -2.31
C HIS A 16 -11.47 23.78 -2.65
N GLU A 17 -11.11 25.04 -2.84
CA GLU A 17 -9.75 25.47 -3.24
C GLU A 17 -8.63 24.97 -2.30
N ASN A 18 -8.96 24.73 -1.01
CA ASN A 18 -8.03 24.17 -0.03
C ASN A 18 -7.89 22.65 -0.09
N ILE A 19 -8.57 21.99 -1.05
CA ILE A 19 -8.49 20.53 -1.21
C ILE A 19 -7.56 20.21 -2.38
N ILE A 20 -6.54 19.40 -2.12
CA ILE A 20 -5.66 18.82 -3.14
C ILE A 20 -5.91 17.32 -3.16
N LEU A 21 -6.45 16.81 -4.27
CA LEU A 21 -6.66 15.38 -4.47
C LEU A 21 -5.56 14.83 -5.39
N CYS A 22 -4.91 13.77 -4.94
CA CYS A 22 -3.89 13.08 -5.72
C CYS A 22 -4.29 11.62 -5.93
N PHE A 23 -4.31 11.18 -7.17
CA PHE A 23 -4.60 9.81 -7.56
C PHE A 23 -3.43 9.20 -8.29
N SER A 24 -3.22 7.91 -8.07
CA SER A 24 -2.23 7.13 -8.80
C SER A 24 -2.93 6.06 -9.63
N LEU A 25 -2.69 6.04 -10.91
CA LEU A 25 -3.18 4.98 -11.79
C LEU A 25 -2.54 3.62 -11.49
N SER A 26 -1.41 3.60 -10.80
CA SER A 26 -0.73 2.36 -10.40
C SER A 26 -1.57 1.44 -9.51
N LYS A 27 -2.51 1.99 -8.74
CA LYS A 27 -3.33 1.22 -7.78
C LYS A 27 -4.69 0.79 -8.36
N ILE A 28 -4.98 1.24 -9.57
CA ILE A 28 -6.21 0.90 -10.30
C ILE A 28 -5.90 0.11 -11.59
N GLY A 29 -4.85 -0.71 -11.55
CA GLY A 29 -4.51 -1.66 -12.59
C GLY A 29 -3.58 -1.16 -13.68
N LEU A 30 -3.07 0.08 -13.60
CA LEU A 30 -2.19 0.68 -14.60
C LEU A 30 -0.81 1.10 -14.03
N PRO A 31 -0.06 0.19 -13.36
CA PRO A 31 1.21 0.58 -12.72
C PRO A 31 2.29 0.97 -13.73
N GLY A 32 2.31 0.35 -14.91
CA GLY A 32 3.33 0.58 -15.94
C GLY A 32 3.25 1.94 -16.62
N VAL A 33 2.11 2.62 -16.58
CA VAL A 33 1.95 3.93 -17.24
C VAL A 33 2.57 5.09 -16.46
N ARG A 34 3.00 4.86 -15.22
CA ARG A 34 3.68 5.84 -14.36
C ARG A 34 3.01 7.21 -14.30
N THR A 35 1.68 7.23 -14.20
CA THR A 35 0.86 8.43 -14.28
C THR A 35 0.04 8.62 -13.01
N GLY A 36 -0.01 9.86 -12.55
CA GLY A 36 -0.90 10.33 -11.49
C GLY A 36 -1.81 11.44 -11.99
N ILE A 37 -2.86 11.71 -11.24
CA ILE A 37 -3.80 12.79 -11.49
C ILE A 37 -3.82 13.69 -10.26
N ILE A 38 -3.76 15.00 -10.47
CA ILE A 38 -3.94 15.99 -9.41
C ILE A 38 -5.16 16.83 -9.73
N VAL A 39 -6.01 17.01 -8.73
CA VAL A 39 -7.14 17.95 -8.76
C VAL A 39 -6.92 18.95 -7.63
N ALA A 40 -6.73 20.21 -7.98
CA ALA A 40 -6.40 21.28 -7.03
C ALA A 40 -6.78 22.64 -7.60
N ALA A 41 -6.59 23.71 -6.82
CA ALA A 41 -6.75 25.08 -7.29
C ALA A 41 -5.79 25.38 -8.48
N PRO A 42 -6.19 26.27 -9.41
CA PRO A 42 -5.43 26.52 -10.63
C PRO A 42 -3.97 26.92 -10.39
N GLU A 43 -3.68 27.69 -9.37
CA GLU A 43 -2.32 28.10 -9.01
C GLU A 43 -1.47 26.92 -8.56
N VAL A 44 -2.03 25.97 -7.83
CA VAL A 44 -1.34 24.74 -7.42
C VAL A 44 -1.06 23.86 -8.65
N VAL A 45 -2.05 23.66 -9.52
CA VAL A 45 -1.86 22.91 -10.77
C VAL A 45 -0.79 23.54 -11.65
N LYS A 46 -0.78 24.88 -11.76
CA LYS A 46 0.25 25.62 -12.51
C LYS A 46 1.64 25.43 -11.92
N ALA A 47 1.78 25.52 -10.59
CA ALA A 47 3.04 25.32 -9.91
C ALA A 47 3.59 23.90 -10.10
N VAL A 48 2.74 22.89 -9.94
CA VAL A 48 3.08 21.47 -10.16
C VAL A 48 3.47 21.20 -11.60
N SER A 49 2.72 21.76 -12.55
CA SER A 49 3.01 21.62 -13.99
C SER A 49 4.36 22.25 -14.36
N SER A 50 4.66 23.44 -13.82
CA SER A 50 5.93 24.12 -14.05
C SER A 50 7.10 23.35 -13.44
N LEU A 51 6.96 22.84 -12.22
CA LEU A 51 7.97 22.01 -11.57
C LEU A 51 8.21 20.71 -12.35
N ASN A 52 7.12 20.06 -12.79
CA ASN A 52 7.21 18.84 -13.58
C ASN A 52 7.94 19.06 -14.90
N ALA A 53 7.71 20.18 -15.57
CA ALA A 53 8.41 20.56 -16.80
C ALA A 53 9.92 20.76 -16.58
N ILE A 54 10.32 21.29 -15.42
CA ILE A 54 11.74 21.47 -15.05
C ILE A 54 12.40 20.14 -14.72
N VAL A 55 11.76 19.34 -13.87
CA VAL A 55 12.35 18.08 -13.36
C VAL A 55 12.39 16.99 -14.41
N ASN A 56 11.32 16.87 -15.20
CA ASN A 56 11.16 15.79 -16.18
C ASN A 56 11.34 16.26 -17.64
N LEU A 57 11.69 17.53 -17.88
CA LEU A 57 11.81 18.14 -19.20
C LEU A 57 10.53 18.01 -20.03
N SER A 58 10.24 16.82 -20.52
CA SER A 58 9.02 16.50 -21.28
C SER A 58 8.42 15.20 -20.72
N PRO A 59 7.52 15.27 -19.75
CA PRO A 59 6.87 14.09 -19.21
C PRO A 59 6.05 13.38 -20.31
N THR A 60 6.14 12.04 -20.31
CA THR A 60 5.38 11.25 -21.29
C THR A 60 3.88 11.47 -21.12
N ARG A 61 3.17 11.61 -22.26
CA ARG A 61 1.70 11.69 -22.30
C ARG A 61 1.02 10.34 -22.47
N PHE A 62 1.81 9.27 -22.59
CA PHE A 62 1.29 7.94 -22.89
C PHE A 62 0.27 7.45 -21.85
N GLY A 63 0.59 7.59 -20.58
CA GLY A 63 -0.34 7.18 -19.52
C GLY A 63 -1.63 8.00 -19.48
N ALA A 64 -1.54 9.32 -19.73
CA ALA A 64 -2.72 10.17 -19.82
C ALA A 64 -3.58 9.81 -21.05
N ALA A 65 -2.95 9.51 -22.20
CA ALA A 65 -3.65 9.12 -23.42
C ALA A 65 -4.41 7.78 -23.27
N ILE A 66 -3.86 6.82 -22.49
CA ILE A 66 -4.55 5.57 -22.18
C ILE A 66 -5.67 5.81 -21.17
N ALA A 67 -5.42 6.60 -20.12
CA ALA A 67 -6.37 6.75 -19.03
C ALA A 67 -7.56 7.66 -19.35
N ALA A 68 -7.36 8.72 -20.15
CA ALA A 68 -8.41 9.70 -20.42
C ALA A 68 -9.69 9.09 -21.05
N PRO A 69 -9.63 8.24 -22.08
CA PRO A 69 -10.83 7.59 -22.60
C PRO A 69 -11.55 6.73 -21.56
N LEU A 70 -10.77 5.96 -20.77
CA LEU A 70 -11.30 5.06 -19.73
C LEU A 70 -11.97 5.84 -18.57
N LEU A 71 -11.47 7.04 -18.29
CA LEU A 71 -12.09 7.93 -17.29
C LEU A 71 -13.38 8.55 -17.83
N ASN A 72 -13.34 9.04 -19.09
CA ASN A 72 -14.46 9.75 -19.70
C ASN A 72 -15.69 8.86 -19.92
N ASP A 73 -15.49 7.59 -20.23
CA ASP A 73 -16.58 6.63 -20.49
C ASP A 73 -16.92 5.74 -19.27
N GLY A 74 -16.27 5.98 -18.13
CA GLY A 74 -16.52 5.25 -16.88
C GLY A 74 -15.92 3.85 -16.80
N ARG A 75 -15.27 3.35 -17.84
CA ARG A 75 -14.66 2.00 -17.86
C ARG A 75 -13.58 1.82 -16.79
N LEU A 76 -12.87 2.89 -16.42
CA LEU A 76 -11.86 2.80 -15.36
C LEU A 76 -12.51 2.47 -14.00
N LYS A 77 -13.68 3.10 -13.72
CA LYS A 77 -14.44 2.78 -12.51
C LYS A 77 -14.97 1.34 -12.56
N GLN A 78 -15.55 0.94 -13.68
CA GLN A 78 -16.04 -0.42 -13.87
C GLN A 78 -14.92 -1.46 -13.65
N LEU A 79 -13.75 -1.27 -14.23
CA LEU A 79 -12.58 -2.13 -14.02
C LEU A 79 -12.18 -2.20 -12.55
N ALA A 80 -12.19 -1.06 -11.85
CA ALA A 80 -11.86 -1.02 -10.43
C ALA A 80 -12.86 -1.82 -9.58
N ASP A 81 -14.15 -1.67 -9.83
CA ASP A 81 -15.22 -2.28 -9.05
C ASP A 81 -15.40 -3.79 -9.34
N GLU A 82 -15.32 -4.17 -10.62
CA GLU A 82 -15.65 -5.52 -11.06
C GLU A 82 -14.46 -6.49 -11.07
N VAL A 83 -13.24 -5.96 -11.20
CA VAL A 83 -12.03 -6.79 -11.36
C VAL A 83 -11.03 -6.56 -10.23
N ILE A 84 -10.57 -5.32 -10.06
CA ILE A 84 -9.43 -5.01 -9.19
C ILE A 84 -9.79 -5.15 -7.72
N GLN A 85 -10.90 -4.55 -7.29
CA GLN A 85 -11.35 -4.59 -5.91
C GLN A 85 -11.68 -6.03 -5.45
N PRO A 86 -12.45 -6.85 -6.19
CA PRO A 86 -12.70 -8.24 -5.80
C PRO A 86 -11.42 -9.07 -5.70
N PHE A 87 -10.51 -8.91 -6.66
CA PHE A 87 -9.22 -9.61 -6.66
C PHE A 87 -8.41 -9.29 -5.40
N TYR A 88 -8.15 -8.01 -5.09
CA TYR A 88 -7.35 -7.65 -3.92
C TYR A 88 -8.07 -7.90 -2.60
N ARG A 89 -9.39 -7.87 -2.57
CA ARG A 89 -10.16 -8.31 -1.40
C ARG A 89 -9.91 -9.79 -1.11
N GLN A 90 -9.94 -10.64 -2.12
CA GLN A 90 -9.66 -12.06 -1.98
C GLN A 90 -8.20 -12.29 -1.55
N GLN A 91 -7.25 -11.60 -2.16
CA GLN A 91 -5.83 -11.66 -1.77
C GLN A 91 -5.62 -11.27 -0.31
N ALA A 92 -6.27 -10.19 0.15
CA ALA A 92 -6.18 -9.76 1.55
C ALA A 92 -6.76 -10.79 2.51
N GLN A 93 -7.92 -11.39 2.19
CA GLN A 93 -8.53 -12.44 3.00
C GLN A 93 -7.63 -13.67 3.10
N THR A 94 -7.06 -14.09 1.98
CA THR A 94 -6.11 -15.21 1.93
C THR A 94 -4.87 -14.92 2.78
N ALA A 95 -4.24 -13.76 2.58
CA ALA A 95 -3.06 -13.37 3.35
C ALA A 95 -3.31 -13.30 4.86
N VAL A 96 -4.46 -12.71 5.27
CA VAL A 96 -4.86 -12.66 6.69
C VAL A 96 -5.06 -14.06 7.26
N SER A 97 -5.68 -14.97 6.49
CA SER A 97 -5.89 -16.36 6.93
C SER A 97 -4.56 -17.11 7.10
N LEU A 98 -3.64 -16.95 6.16
CA LEU A 98 -2.30 -17.52 6.22
C LEU A 98 -1.49 -16.96 7.41
N LEU A 99 -1.50 -15.65 7.62
CA LEU A 99 -0.83 -15.01 8.76
C LEU A 99 -1.38 -15.51 10.10
N LYS A 100 -2.70 -15.66 10.22
CA LYS A 100 -3.32 -16.21 11.43
C LYS A 100 -2.96 -17.68 11.64
N ARG A 101 -2.84 -18.46 10.57
CA ARG A 101 -2.38 -19.85 10.64
C ARG A 101 -0.94 -19.93 11.18
N GLU A 102 -0.06 -19.09 10.65
CA GLU A 102 1.37 -19.11 11.00
C GLU A 102 1.68 -18.46 12.37
N LEU A 103 0.95 -17.42 12.73
CA LEU A 103 1.30 -16.54 13.84
C LEU A 103 0.14 -16.27 14.82
N GLY A 104 -0.97 -17.02 14.73
CA GLY A 104 -2.14 -16.77 15.58
C GLY A 104 -1.92 -16.98 17.09
N ALA A 105 -0.87 -17.70 17.46
CA ALA A 105 -0.46 -17.87 18.88
C ALA A 105 0.51 -16.78 19.36
N TYR A 106 0.96 -15.89 18.49
CA TYR A 106 1.93 -14.84 18.78
C TYR A 106 1.26 -13.45 18.79
N PRO A 107 1.88 -12.42 19.38
CA PRO A 107 1.26 -11.11 19.51
C PRO A 107 1.26 -10.32 18.20
N LEU A 108 0.59 -10.87 17.19
CA LEU A 108 0.38 -10.25 15.86
C LEU A 108 -0.93 -9.48 15.84
N LYS A 109 -0.87 -8.20 15.48
CA LYS A 109 -2.03 -7.40 15.11
C LYS A 109 -1.96 -7.09 13.60
N ILE A 110 -3.08 -7.23 12.93
CA ILE A 110 -3.21 -6.92 11.50
C ILE A 110 -4.17 -5.75 11.39
N HIS A 111 -3.69 -4.63 10.83
CA HIS A 111 -4.59 -3.52 10.51
C HIS A 111 -5.66 -4.02 9.55
N LYS A 112 -6.93 -3.73 9.87
CA LYS A 112 -8.08 -4.19 9.07
C LYS A 112 -7.89 -3.77 7.60
N PRO A 113 -7.76 -4.72 6.66
CA PRO A 113 -7.52 -4.40 5.26
C PRO A 113 -8.83 -3.93 4.61
N GLU A 114 -9.01 -2.64 4.50
CA GLU A 114 -10.17 -2.02 3.86
C GLU A 114 -9.86 -1.50 2.45
N GLY A 115 -8.62 -1.66 1.97
CA GLY A 115 -8.20 -1.24 0.65
C GLY A 115 -6.74 -1.46 0.35
N ALA A 116 -6.35 -1.02 -0.83
CA ALA A 116 -5.00 -1.07 -1.34
C ALA A 116 -4.46 -2.50 -1.58
N ILE A 117 -3.17 -2.59 -1.75
CA ILE A 117 -2.43 -3.79 -2.13
C ILE A 117 -1.40 -4.18 -1.07
N PHE A 118 -1.56 -3.67 0.14
CA PHE A 118 -0.64 -3.87 1.25
C PHE A 118 -1.39 -4.27 2.51
N LEU A 119 -0.72 -5.08 3.36
CA LEU A 119 -1.10 -5.27 4.76
C LEU A 119 -0.10 -4.53 5.64
N TRP A 120 -0.62 -3.97 6.74
CA TRP A 120 0.15 -3.41 7.83
C TRP A 120 0.07 -4.37 9.01
N LEU A 121 1.22 -4.88 9.43
CA LEU A 121 1.36 -5.86 10.51
C LEU A 121 2.10 -5.21 11.67
N TRP A 122 1.61 -5.41 12.86
CA TRP A 122 2.23 -4.99 14.11
C TRP A 122 2.51 -6.22 14.97
N PHE A 123 3.75 -6.41 15.32
CA PHE A 123 4.26 -7.46 16.21
C PHE A 123 4.54 -6.83 17.58
N GLU A 124 3.56 -6.87 18.51
CA GLU A 124 3.68 -6.24 19.82
C GLU A 124 4.88 -6.82 20.60
N ASN A 125 5.73 -5.94 21.12
CA ASN A 125 6.97 -6.30 21.82
C ASN A 125 7.93 -7.15 20.98
N LEU A 126 8.05 -6.84 19.68
CA LEU A 126 8.99 -7.53 18.81
C LEU A 126 10.42 -7.44 19.40
N PRO A 127 11.13 -8.56 19.63
CA PRO A 127 12.44 -8.56 20.31
C PRO A 127 13.54 -7.82 19.56
N VAL A 128 13.34 -7.54 18.27
CA VAL A 128 14.27 -6.82 17.40
C VAL A 128 13.55 -5.65 16.69
N SER A 129 14.31 -4.75 16.07
CA SER A 129 13.68 -3.71 15.25
C SER A 129 13.10 -4.26 13.95
N SER A 130 12.11 -3.58 13.37
CA SER A 130 11.57 -3.93 12.05
C SER A 130 12.63 -3.87 10.94
N GLN A 131 13.68 -3.06 11.11
CA GLN A 131 14.84 -3.05 10.20
C GLN A 131 15.65 -4.35 10.34
N THR A 132 15.90 -4.82 11.55
CA THR A 132 16.58 -6.11 11.78
C THR A 132 15.74 -7.26 11.22
N LEU A 133 14.42 -7.25 11.47
CA LEU A 133 13.50 -8.24 10.91
C LEU A 133 13.55 -8.24 9.37
N TYR A 134 13.65 -7.07 8.73
CA TYR A 134 13.82 -6.97 7.27
C TYR A 134 15.08 -7.68 6.79
N GLU A 135 16.24 -7.48 7.45
CA GLU A 135 17.49 -8.14 7.04
C GLU A 135 17.40 -9.67 7.21
N MET A 136 16.76 -10.14 8.27
CA MET A 136 16.55 -11.58 8.50
C MET A 136 15.63 -12.17 7.41
N LEU A 137 14.52 -11.51 7.09
CA LEU A 137 13.58 -11.95 6.06
C LEU A 137 14.20 -11.89 4.66
N LYS A 138 15.02 -10.89 4.38
CA LYS A 138 15.78 -10.78 3.14
C LYS A 138 16.74 -11.97 2.94
N ALA A 139 17.38 -12.44 4.00
CA ALA A 139 18.20 -13.64 3.95
C ALA A 139 17.37 -14.91 3.64
N GLU A 140 16.11 -14.96 4.01
CA GLU A 140 15.13 -16.01 3.67
C GLU A 140 14.45 -15.75 2.29
N GLY A 141 14.92 -14.77 1.50
CA GLY A 141 14.37 -14.44 0.19
C GLY A 141 13.05 -13.66 0.21
N THR A 142 12.65 -13.11 1.36
CA THR A 142 11.38 -12.38 1.52
C THR A 142 11.65 -10.90 1.78
N LEU A 143 11.04 -10.02 0.97
CA LEU A 143 11.16 -8.58 1.12
C LEU A 143 9.89 -7.97 1.71
N ILE A 144 10.06 -7.18 2.75
CA ILE A 144 9.02 -6.35 3.37
C ILE A 144 9.52 -4.91 3.46
N ILE A 145 8.69 -4.00 3.95
CA ILE A 145 9.16 -2.65 4.26
C ILE A 145 9.04 -2.43 5.76
N PRO A 146 10.15 -2.08 6.45
CA PRO A 146 10.13 -1.74 7.87
C PRO A 146 9.19 -0.58 8.17
N GLY A 147 8.48 -0.67 9.30
CA GLY A 147 7.52 0.34 9.72
C GLY A 147 8.14 1.70 9.96
N GLU A 148 9.38 1.74 10.42
CA GLU A 148 10.12 2.96 10.73
C GLU A 148 10.11 3.99 9.60
N HIS A 149 10.07 3.56 8.34
CA HIS A 149 10.02 4.46 7.17
C HIS A 149 8.70 5.23 7.01
N PHE A 150 7.66 4.88 7.75
CA PHE A 150 6.33 5.52 7.66
C PHE A 150 6.05 6.53 8.76
N PHE A 151 6.94 6.68 9.73
CA PHE A 151 6.80 7.58 10.87
C PHE A 151 7.70 8.81 10.71
N VAL A 152 7.48 9.56 9.62
CA VAL A 152 8.27 10.74 9.28
C VAL A 152 8.12 11.84 10.36
N GLY A 153 9.25 12.37 10.81
CA GLY A 153 9.29 13.42 11.85
C GLY A 153 9.18 12.90 13.28
N ILE A 154 8.99 11.59 13.48
CA ILE A 154 9.01 10.95 14.81
C ILE A 154 10.39 10.31 15.01
N LYS A 155 10.98 10.51 16.19
CA LYS A 155 12.17 9.76 16.59
C LYS A 155 11.74 8.33 16.90
N THR A 156 12.00 7.41 15.98
CA THR A 156 11.54 6.01 16.06
C THR A 156 12.15 5.27 17.25
N GLN A 157 13.30 5.73 17.77
CA GLN A 157 13.90 5.19 19.00
C GLN A 157 13.00 5.37 20.22
N ASP A 158 12.23 6.47 20.25
CA ASP A 158 11.34 6.82 21.35
C ASP A 158 9.89 6.31 21.13
N TYR A 159 9.65 5.64 19.99
CA TYR A 159 8.31 5.14 19.61
C TYR A 159 8.37 3.66 19.21
N PRO A 160 8.26 2.73 20.16
CA PRO A 160 8.40 1.28 19.90
C PRO A 160 7.51 0.78 18.77
N HIS A 161 6.26 1.24 18.72
CA HIS A 161 5.30 0.85 17.68
C HIS A 161 5.86 1.01 16.24
N ALA A 162 6.62 2.07 15.96
CA ALA A 162 7.23 2.27 14.63
C ALA A 162 8.24 1.17 14.29
N ARG A 163 8.90 0.62 15.33
CA ARG A 163 9.95 -0.41 15.19
C ARG A 163 9.40 -1.84 15.22
N GLU A 164 8.14 -1.99 15.57
CA GLU A 164 7.43 -3.27 15.67
C GLU A 164 6.53 -3.55 14.48
N CYS A 165 6.41 -2.59 13.55
CA CYS A 165 5.53 -2.70 12.40
C CYS A 165 6.27 -3.03 11.12
N ILE A 166 5.58 -3.72 10.21
CA ILE A 166 6.03 -3.92 8.83
C ILE A 166 4.89 -3.70 7.84
N ARG A 167 5.23 -3.31 6.61
CA ARG A 167 4.31 -3.33 5.47
C ARG A 167 4.68 -4.46 4.53
N MET A 168 3.73 -5.35 4.24
CA MET A 168 3.89 -6.39 3.22
C MET A 168 2.96 -6.14 2.02
N SER A 169 3.41 -6.52 0.83
CA SER A 169 2.59 -6.51 -0.39
C SER A 169 1.78 -7.80 -0.50
N ILE A 170 0.52 -7.67 -0.94
CA ILE A 170 -0.32 -8.80 -1.34
C ILE A 170 -0.50 -8.87 -2.86
N ALA A 171 0.22 -8.04 -3.62
CA ALA A 171 0.18 -7.99 -5.08
C ALA A 171 1.18 -9.00 -5.68
N GLN A 172 1.07 -10.26 -5.26
CA GLN A 172 1.89 -11.38 -5.71
C GLN A 172 0.96 -12.55 -6.09
N ASP A 173 1.48 -13.53 -6.81
CA ASP A 173 0.77 -14.79 -7.02
C ASP A 173 0.61 -15.57 -5.70
N ALA A 174 -0.29 -16.55 -5.70
CA ALA A 174 -0.65 -17.27 -4.50
C ALA A 174 0.53 -18.05 -3.89
N GLU A 175 1.38 -18.64 -4.72
CA GLU A 175 2.53 -19.42 -4.27
C GLU A 175 3.59 -18.52 -3.61
N THR A 176 3.92 -17.39 -4.26
CA THR A 176 4.85 -16.40 -3.73
C THR A 176 4.33 -15.80 -2.41
N LEU A 177 3.04 -15.52 -2.34
CA LEU A 177 2.41 -14.99 -1.13
C LEU A 177 2.49 -16.00 0.03
N GLU A 178 2.18 -17.27 -0.23
CA GLU A 178 2.24 -18.33 0.78
C GLU A 178 3.67 -18.55 1.29
N LYS A 179 4.65 -18.65 0.39
CA LYS A 179 6.08 -18.77 0.74
C LYS A 179 6.56 -17.59 1.58
N GLY A 180 6.23 -16.38 1.17
CA GLY A 180 6.62 -15.16 1.90
C GLY A 180 6.02 -15.12 3.32
N ILE A 181 4.74 -15.47 3.47
CA ILE A 181 4.09 -15.53 4.78
C ILE A 181 4.67 -16.64 5.66
N ALA A 182 4.98 -17.81 5.08
CA ALA A 182 5.64 -18.89 5.82
C ALA A 182 7.03 -18.47 6.32
N ALA A 183 7.80 -17.75 5.50
CA ALA A 183 9.10 -17.20 5.92
C ALA A 183 8.95 -16.18 7.05
N ILE A 184 7.97 -15.26 6.97
CA ILE A 184 7.65 -14.33 8.05
C ILE A 184 7.30 -15.12 9.32
N GLY A 185 6.44 -16.12 9.21
CA GLY A 185 6.05 -16.99 10.33
C GLY A 185 7.26 -17.66 10.99
N LYS A 186 8.13 -18.28 10.19
CA LYS A 186 9.35 -18.95 10.66
C LYS A 186 10.25 -18.01 11.46
N VAL A 187 10.58 -16.84 10.89
CA VAL A 187 11.49 -15.87 11.50
C VAL A 187 10.88 -15.27 12.78
N VAL A 188 9.62 -14.83 12.71
CA VAL A 188 8.96 -14.18 13.83
C VAL A 188 8.76 -15.14 15.02
N ARG A 189 8.33 -16.38 14.77
CA ARG A 189 8.28 -17.42 15.84
C ARG A 189 9.63 -17.60 16.51
N GLY A 190 10.70 -17.78 15.70
CA GLY A 190 12.04 -17.95 16.27
C GLY A 190 12.51 -16.79 17.13
N LEU A 191 12.09 -15.57 16.81
CA LEU A 191 12.41 -14.37 17.60
C LEU A 191 11.68 -14.36 18.95
N TYR A 192 10.38 -14.64 18.97
CA TYR A 192 9.61 -14.67 20.22
C TYR A 192 9.94 -15.88 21.10
N ASP A 193 10.23 -17.03 20.50
CA ASP A 193 10.56 -18.24 21.24
C ASP A 193 11.96 -18.15 21.90
N ALA A 194 12.82 -17.25 21.43
CA ALA A 194 14.18 -17.03 21.95
C ALA A 194 14.26 -15.87 22.96
N ALA A 195 13.18 -15.09 23.16
CA ALA A 195 13.14 -13.91 24.02
C ALA A 195 12.57 -14.22 25.41
#